data_eeb9a1f7f40c8b706bc80a4ab9ab28c5
#
_entry.id   eeb9a1f7f40c8b706bc80a4ab9ab28c5
#
_cell.length_a   1.000
_cell.length_b   1.000
_cell.length_c   1.000
_cell.angle_alpha   90.00
_cell.angle_beta   90.00
_cell.angle_gamma   90.00
#
_symmetry.space_group_name_H-M   'P 1'
#
loop_
_entity.id
_entity.type
_entity.pdbx_description
1 polymer ?
#
loop_
_entity_poly.entity_id
_entity_poly.type
_entity_poly.pdbx_seq_one_letter_code
_entity_poly.pdbx_strand_id
1 'polypeptide(L)'
;MHNGRNDAAEWQIAVVGGGNAGLCAGIAALQAGATSVGVFEAAPKELRGGNSSLTRTMRFSWHGSPFIASLLRQADKDRVEEILDGRPGYTDEQYLDDWLRASGDQVDVALIESIIRRSTDTIAWMRDFGQRWAPRPTPLPGDVPIVLDGGGQSLQDRNFDRFERLGGTVFYDSAVTGFEKTADGRYLLHGSGPAFPAIADALVLASAGFEANDRLRERHLGEEWRDVKLRGVPFNEGAPLTAAVGLGADTAGNWAKCHTTPQGIELPDHMLPGQMHKSHGLARYAFPLGVVVNREGRRFFDESGGYSNLTYVTLGQKIQEQPGRTAFQIFDDKVVSAGALPKGYVGDPASVTVSSIEEGARRLGIDAAKLTAEIERLHAGQDEKRLDTPPYLFVPVVCGLTFTYGGLSVTPDAQVRGGGEPISGLYAAGVIVGGLYDQGYPGGTGLMAGAVLGRAAGTSAARHAIRSRGGEARVGTVAG
;
A
#
# COMPACT_ATOMS: atom_id res chain seq x y z
N MET A 1 20.11 -27.17 -38.76
CA MET A 1 20.23 -26.68 -37.40
C MET A 1 19.82 -25.19 -37.43
N HIS A 2 18.55 -24.90 -37.11
CA HIS A 2 18.06 -23.51 -37.00
C HIS A 2 18.59 -22.94 -35.71
N ASN A 3 19.54 -22.03 -35.77
CA ASN A 3 19.89 -21.15 -34.67
C ASN A 3 18.70 -20.20 -34.46
N GLY A 4 17.72 -20.60 -33.68
CA GLY A 4 16.71 -19.69 -33.18
C GLY A 4 17.37 -18.80 -32.12
N ARG A 5 17.97 -17.67 -32.54
CA ARG A 5 18.09 -16.50 -31.67
C ARG A 5 16.67 -16.06 -31.41
N ASN A 6 16.15 -16.30 -30.21
CA ASN A 6 15.00 -15.55 -29.73
C ASN A 6 15.45 -14.10 -29.63
N ASP A 7 15.22 -13.32 -30.66
CA ASP A 7 15.46 -11.88 -30.60
C ASP A 7 14.56 -11.31 -29.49
N ALA A 8 15.15 -10.53 -28.59
CA ALA A 8 14.44 -9.92 -27.47
C ALA A 8 13.34 -9.01 -28.03
N ALA A 9 12.14 -9.08 -27.44
CA ALA A 9 11.05 -8.16 -27.80
C ALA A 9 11.43 -6.72 -27.43
N GLU A 10 11.31 -5.80 -28.38
CA GLU A 10 11.74 -4.39 -28.21
C GLU A 10 10.59 -3.48 -27.78
N TRP A 11 10.85 -2.69 -26.73
CA TRP A 11 9.90 -1.74 -26.16
C TRP A 11 10.52 -0.35 -26.04
N GLN A 12 9.74 0.70 -26.20
CA GLN A 12 10.17 2.02 -25.75
C GLN A 12 10.20 2.04 -24.21
N ILE A 13 9.18 1.48 -23.57
CA ILE A 13 9.09 1.47 -22.12
C ILE A 13 8.63 0.08 -21.65
N ALA A 14 9.40 -0.50 -20.72
CA ALA A 14 8.98 -1.65 -19.94
C ALA A 14 8.57 -1.18 -18.54
N VAL A 15 7.40 -1.62 -18.09
CA VAL A 15 6.91 -1.37 -16.73
C VAL A 15 6.85 -2.71 -16.00
N VAL A 16 7.52 -2.83 -14.87
CA VAL A 16 7.57 -4.06 -14.06
C VAL A 16 6.55 -3.98 -12.94
N GLY A 17 5.48 -4.76 -13.04
CA GLY A 17 4.36 -4.83 -12.10
C GLY A 17 3.11 -4.09 -12.57
N GLY A 18 1.97 -4.78 -12.57
CA GLY A 18 0.64 -4.31 -12.97
C GLY A 18 -0.21 -3.77 -11.80
N GLY A 19 0.42 -3.31 -10.71
CA GLY A 19 -0.27 -2.61 -9.64
C GLY A 19 -0.65 -1.16 -10.00
N ASN A 20 -1.27 -0.42 -9.08
CA ASN A 20 -1.71 0.96 -9.33
C ASN A 20 -0.58 1.86 -9.85
N ALA A 21 0.61 1.77 -9.25
CA ALA A 21 1.76 2.59 -9.67
C ALA A 21 2.22 2.28 -11.10
N GLY A 22 2.34 0.99 -11.45
CA GLY A 22 2.76 0.57 -12.79
C GLY A 22 1.76 0.93 -13.86
N LEU A 23 0.46 0.72 -13.60
CA LEU A 23 -0.58 1.10 -14.57
C LEU A 23 -0.69 2.62 -14.73
N CYS A 24 -0.55 3.41 -13.65
CA CYS A 24 -0.45 4.86 -13.75
C CYS A 24 0.76 5.28 -14.59
N ALA A 25 1.91 4.58 -14.45
CA ALA A 25 3.08 4.85 -15.27
C ALA A 25 2.83 4.52 -16.76
N GLY A 26 2.29 3.35 -17.03
CA GLY A 26 1.97 2.94 -18.41
C GLY A 26 0.96 3.88 -19.10
N ILE A 27 -0.12 4.25 -18.41
CA ILE A 27 -1.12 5.20 -18.91
C ILE A 27 -0.47 6.57 -19.20
N ALA A 28 0.30 7.10 -18.25
CA ALA A 28 0.97 8.40 -18.40
C ALA A 28 2.00 8.39 -19.53
N ALA A 29 2.72 7.29 -19.71
CA ALA A 29 3.69 7.13 -20.78
C ALA A 29 3.02 7.18 -22.16
N LEU A 30 1.93 6.44 -22.37
CA LEU A 30 1.15 6.46 -23.62
C LEU A 30 0.56 7.85 -23.87
N GLN A 31 0.02 8.51 -22.84
CA GLN A 31 -0.49 9.87 -22.95
C GLN A 31 0.61 10.91 -23.27
N ALA A 32 1.86 10.65 -22.87
CA ALA A 32 3.03 11.49 -23.18
C ALA A 32 3.65 11.21 -24.55
N GLY A 33 3.04 10.31 -25.36
CA GLY A 33 3.43 10.06 -26.75
C GLY A 33 4.31 8.82 -26.96
N ALA A 34 4.53 7.99 -25.93
CA ALA A 34 5.14 6.69 -26.16
C ALA A 34 4.19 5.79 -27.00
N THR A 35 4.75 5.06 -27.95
CA THR A 35 3.99 4.23 -28.90
C THR A 35 4.12 2.73 -28.63
N SER A 36 5.04 2.32 -27.75
CA SER A 36 5.29 0.92 -27.40
C SER A 36 5.58 0.83 -25.89
N VAL A 37 4.55 0.42 -25.11
CA VAL A 37 4.63 0.28 -23.65
C VAL A 37 4.14 -1.10 -23.25
N GLY A 38 5.02 -1.89 -22.60
CA GLY A 38 4.72 -3.21 -22.07
C GLY A 38 4.68 -3.21 -20.54
N VAL A 39 3.62 -3.79 -19.94
CA VAL A 39 3.52 -4.07 -18.51
C VAL A 39 3.79 -5.56 -18.29
N PHE A 40 4.80 -5.88 -17.47
CA PHE A 40 5.19 -7.24 -17.12
C PHE A 40 4.65 -7.55 -15.72
N GLU A 41 3.58 -8.34 -15.65
CA GLU A 41 2.87 -8.72 -14.42
C GLU A 41 3.22 -10.16 -14.04
N ALA A 42 3.66 -10.35 -12.79
CA ALA A 42 4.04 -11.66 -12.28
C ALA A 42 2.85 -12.59 -12.09
N ALA A 43 1.68 -12.04 -11.75
CA ALA A 43 0.47 -12.80 -11.51
C ALA A 43 -0.21 -13.24 -12.82
N PRO A 44 -0.96 -14.35 -12.81
CA PRO A 44 -1.89 -14.68 -13.88
C PRO A 44 -2.99 -13.60 -13.96
N LYS A 45 -3.65 -13.52 -15.11
CA LYS A 45 -4.65 -12.48 -15.41
C LYS A 45 -5.75 -12.37 -14.35
N GLU A 46 -6.20 -13.48 -13.82
CA GLU A 46 -7.28 -13.58 -12.82
C GLU A 46 -6.85 -13.05 -11.45
N LEU A 47 -5.54 -13.00 -11.17
CA LEU A 47 -4.95 -12.55 -9.91
C LEU A 47 -4.15 -11.25 -10.06
N ARG A 48 -4.35 -10.52 -11.14
CA ARG A 48 -3.67 -9.25 -11.43
C ARG A 48 -4.04 -8.14 -10.47
N GLY A 49 -3.19 -7.12 -10.38
CA GLY A 49 -3.48 -5.86 -9.68
C GLY A 49 -2.78 -5.69 -8.34
N GLY A 50 -2.06 -6.72 -7.87
CA GLY A 50 -1.22 -6.65 -6.68
C GLY A 50 -1.96 -6.23 -5.41
N ASN A 51 -1.26 -5.71 -4.41
CA ASN A 51 -1.83 -5.22 -3.15
C ASN A 51 -2.83 -4.06 -3.36
N SER A 52 -2.75 -3.36 -4.50
CA SER A 52 -3.69 -2.28 -4.82
C SER A 52 -5.14 -2.76 -4.94
N SER A 53 -5.36 -4.02 -5.36
CA SER A 53 -6.69 -4.65 -5.46
C SER A 53 -7.34 -4.91 -4.09
N LEU A 54 -6.55 -4.97 -3.01
CA LEU A 54 -6.98 -5.32 -1.65
C LEU A 54 -7.31 -4.10 -0.77
N THR A 55 -7.24 -2.88 -1.30
CA THR A 55 -7.47 -1.64 -0.56
C THR A 55 -8.61 -0.81 -1.16
N ARG A 56 -9.00 0.28 -0.50
CA ARG A 56 -10.08 1.16 -0.99
C ARG A 56 -9.82 2.65 -0.74
N THR A 57 -8.77 2.98 0.00
CA THR A 57 -8.55 4.36 0.44
C THR A 57 -7.42 5.01 -0.34
N MET A 58 -7.66 6.20 -0.89
CA MET A 58 -6.65 7.12 -1.38
C MET A 58 -6.74 8.42 -0.58
N ARG A 59 -5.60 8.86 -0.02
CA ARG A 59 -5.52 10.14 0.72
C ARG A 59 -4.94 11.20 -0.21
N PHE A 60 -5.57 12.36 -0.27
CA PHE A 60 -5.14 13.49 -1.09
C PHE A 60 -5.62 14.80 -0.47
N SER A 61 -4.94 15.90 -0.75
CA SER A 61 -5.40 17.24 -0.35
C SER A 61 -6.54 17.71 -1.26
N TRP A 62 -7.46 18.46 -0.67
CA TRP A 62 -8.63 18.98 -1.39
C TRP A 62 -9.19 20.24 -0.73
N HIS A 63 -9.88 21.05 -1.53
CA HIS A 63 -10.52 22.29 -1.09
C HIS A 63 -11.94 22.37 -1.64
N GLY A 64 -12.89 22.57 -0.73
CA GLY A 64 -14.29 22.79 -1.06
C GLY A 64 -15.05 21.55 -1.57
N SER A 65 -16.34 21.58 -1.30
CA SER A 65 -17.27 20.52 -1.69
C SER A 65 -17.42 20.31 -3.21
N PRO A 66 -17.29 21.33 -4.10
CA PRO A 66 -17.41 21.10 -5.54
C PRO A 66 -16.35 20.14 -6.10
N PHE A 67 -15.11 20.17 -5.58
CA PHE A 67 -14.08 19.23 -6.00
C PHE A 67 -14.45 17.80 -5.63
N ILE A 68 -14.85 17.56 -4.38
CA ILE A 68 -15.28 16.23 -3.91
C ILE A 68 -16.52 15.75 -4.67
N ALA A 69 -17.52 16.60 -4.88
CA ALA A 69 -18.69 16.27 -5.69
C ALA A 69 -18.32 15.80 -7.10
N SER A 70 -17.29 16.40 -7.71
CA SER A 70 -16.79 15.98 -9.03
C SER A 70 -16.21 14.57 -9.07
N LEU A 71 -15.72 14.05 -7.94
CA LEU A 71 -15.14 12.72 -7.81
C LEU A 71 -16.21 11.64 -7.54
N LEU A 72 -17.29 12.01 -6.88
CA LEU A 72 -18.33 11.07 -6.48
C LEU A 72 -19.05 10.46 -7.69
N ARG A 73 -19.52 9.23 -7.52
CA ARG A 73 -20.49 8.65 -8.44
C ARG A 73 -21.80 9.47 -8.44
N GLN A 74 -22.52 9.43 -9.55
CA GLN A 74 -23.69 10.30 -9.76
C GLN A 74 -24.72 10.25 -8.62
N ALA A 75 -24.96 9.05 -8.05
CA ALA A 75 -25.96 8.85 -7.00
C ALA A 75 -25.65 9.54 -5.66
N ASP A 76 -24.40 9.94 -5.43
CA ASP A 76 -23.95 10.51 -4.16
C ASP A 76 -23.62 12.01 -4.25
N LYS A 77 -23.66 12.63 -5.44
CA LYS A 77 -23.25 14.03 -5.64
C LYS A 77 -24.07 15.03 -4.84
N ASP A 78 -25.38 14.82 -4.75
CA ASP A 78 -26.28 15.72 -4.06
C ASP A 78 -26.17 15.63 -2.53
N ARG A 79 -25.41 14.65 -2.02
CA ARG A 79 -25.14 14.41 -0.60
C ARG A 79 -23.75 14.86 -0.17
N VAL A 80 -23.03 15.60 -0.99
CA VAL A 80 -21.64 15.97 -0.72
C VAL A 80 -21.45 16.69 0.63
N GLU A 81 -22.36 17.60 0.99
CA GLU A 81 -22.28 18.34 2.26
C GLU A 81 -22.48 17.41 3.48
N GLU A 82 -23.41 16.44 3.39
CA GLU A 82 -23.59 15.41 4.40
C GLU A 82 -22.33 14.53 4.52
N ILE A 83 -21.74 14.12 3.39
CA ILE A 83 -20.53 13.28 3.34
C ILE A 83 -19.33 14.00 3.97
N LEU A 84 -19.22 15.30 3.76
CA LEU A 84 -18.11 16.10 4.28
C LEU A 84 -18.28 16.46 5.76
N ASP A 85 -19.50 16.41 6.29
CA ASP A 85 -19.79 16.66 7.71
C ASP A 85 -19.14 17.96 8.22
N GLY A 86 -19.39 19.06 7.50
CA GLY A 86 -18.87 20.40 7.81
C GLY A 86 -17.36 20.60 7.58
N ARG A 87 -16.64 19.64 7.02
CA ARG A 87 -15.21 19.76 6.72
C ARG A 87 -15.00 20.63 5.47
N PRO A 88 -14.30 21.78 5.56
CA PRO A 88 -14.12 22.71 4.43
C PRO A 88 -13.04 22.24 3.45
N GLY A 89 -12.14 21.34 3.88
CA GLY A 89 -11.01 20.87 3.11
C GLY A 89 -10.07 20.00 3.92
N TYR A 90 -8.99 19.58 3.25
CA TYR A 90 -7.83 18.90 3.82
C TYR A 90 -6.60 19.45 3.10
N THR A 91 -5.90 20.38 3.75
CA THR A 91 -4.82 21.14 3.10
C THR A 91 -3.54 20.34 2.95
N ASP A 92 -2.61 20.84 2.14
CA ASP A 92 -1.28 20.22 1.99
C ASP A 92 -0.54 20.19 3.34
N GLU A 93 -0.67 21.24 4.16
CA GLU A 93 -0.03 21.32 5.48
C GLU A 93 -0.63 20.29 6.46
N GLN A 94 -1.96 20.15 6.49
CA GLN A 94 -2.62 19.12 7.30
C GLN A 94 -2.20 17.71 6.86
N TYR A 95 -2.07 17.49 5.55
CA TYR A 95 -1.65 16.22 5.00
C TYR A 95 -0.20 15.90 5.36
N LEU A 96 0.70 16.90 5.27
CA LEU A 96 2.09 16.74 5.67
C LEU A 96 2.21 16.47 7.18
N ASP A 97 1.48 17.20 8.02
CA ASP A 97 1.46 16.98 9.47
C ASP A 97 1.00 15.56 9.83
N ASP A 98 -0.11 15.10 9.24
CA ASP A 98 -0.58 13.72 9.41
C ASP A 98 0.45 12.69 8.95
N TRP A 99 1.15 12.96 7.84
CA TRP A 99 2.17 12.06 7.30
C TRP A 99 3.36 11.94 8.25
N LEU A 100 3.93 13.07 8.68
CA LEU A 100 5.08 13.09 9.58
C LEU A 100 4.73 12.53 10.96
N ARG A 101 3.55 12.86 11.49
CA ARG A 101 3.06 12.34 12.77
C ARG A 101 2.92 10.82 12.77
N ALA A 102 2.45 10.23 11.67
CA ALA A 102 2.28 8.79 11.55
C ALA A 102 3.60 8.07 11.23
N SER A 103 4.41 8.64 10.33
CA SER A 103 5.60 7.98 9.79
C SER A 103 6.85 8.17 10.65
N GLY A 104 6.92 9.23 11.45
CA GLY A 104 8.15 9.63 12.13
C GLY A 104 9.03 10.55 11.25
N ASP A 105 10.21 10.87 11.70
CA ASP A 105 11.10 11.91 11.16
C ASP A 105 12.20 11.40 10.20
N GLN A 106 12.35 10.08 10.07
CA GLN A 106 13.36 9.44 9.20
C GLN A 106 12.82 9.19 7.78
N VAL A 107 12.24 10.24 7.18
CA VAL A 107 11.61 10.18 5.86
C VAL A 107 12.16 11.27 4.93
N ASP A 108 11.99 11.08 3.62
CA ASP A 108 12.32 12.12 2.61
C ASP A 108 11.15 13.12 2.52
N VAL A 109 11.24 14.17 3.36
CA VAL A 109 10.20 15.21 3.45
C VAL A 109 10.01 15.90 2.10
N ALA A 110 11.06 16.16 1.33
CA ALA A 110 10.97 16.84 0.04
C ALA A 110 10.21 15.99 -0.99
N LEU A 111 10.43 14.67 -0.99
CA LEU A 111 9.68 13.73 -1.83
C LEU A 111 8.21 13.66 -1.41
N ILE A 112 7.93 13.59 -0.11
CA ILE A 112 6.57 13.58 0.45
C ILE A 112 5.80 14.85 0.07
N GLU A 113 6.38 16.03 0.27
CA GLU A 113 5.77 17.30 -0.16
C GLU A 113 5.48 17.35 -1.65
N SER A 114 6.41 16.82 -2.47
CA SER A 114 6.20 16.72 -3.92
C SER A 114 5.01 15.83 -4.28
N ILE A 115 4.80 14.73 -3.54
CA ILE A 115 3.64 13.84 -3.70
C ILE A 115 2.36 14.57 -3.29
N ILE A 116 2.36 15.24 -2.14
CA ILE A 116 1.19 15.94 -1.60
C ILE A 116 0.73 17.03 -2.58
N ARG A 117 1.63 17.91 -3.01
CA ARG A 117 1.32 18.99 -3.98
C ARG A 117 0.73 18.51 -5.30
N ARG A 118 1.08 17.29 -5.73
CA ARG A 118 0.57 16.68 -6.98
C ARG A 118 -0.66 15.81 -6.77
N SER A 119 -1.10 15.60 -5.53
CA SER A 119 -2.15 14.63 -5.20
C SER A 119 -3.50 15.02 -5.79
N THR A 120 -3.92 16.28 -5.65
CA THR A 120 -5.18 16.81 -6.19
C THR A 120 -5.26 16.71 -7.72
N ASP A 121 -4.19 17.10 -8.42
CA ASP A 121 -4.12 17.00 -9.89
C ASP A 121 -4.11 15.54 -10.36
N THR A 122 -3.49 14.65 -9.59
CA THR A 122 -3.45 13.22 -9.92
C THR A 122 -4.82 12.58 -9.74
N ILE A 123 -5.55 12.91 -8.70
CA ILE A 123 -6.93 12.45 -8.50
C ILE A 123 -7.85 12.96 -9.61
N ALA A 124 -7.74 14.24 -9.99
CA ALA A 124 -8.49 14.78 -11.11
C ALA A 124 -8.18 14.05 -12.42
N TRP A 125 -6.90 13.79 -12.70
CA TRP A 125 -6.47 12.99 -13.84
C TRP A 125 -7.04 11.57 -13.83
N MET A 126 -7.07 10.91 -12.65
CA MET A 126 -7.67 9.56 -12.51
C MET A 126 -9.20 9.59 -12.72
N ARG A 127 -9.90 10.64 -12.21
CA ARG A 127 -11.33 10.86 -12.49
C ARG A 127 -11.61 10.95 -13.99
N ASP A 128 -10.76 11.65 -14.74
CA ASP A 128 -10.96 11.94 -16.15
C ASP A 128 -10.89 10.69 -17.05
N PHE A 129 -10.24 9.62 -16.60
CA PHE A 129 -10.31 8.31 -17.26
C PHE A 129 -11.23 7.28 -16.58
N GLY A 130 -12.11 7.75 -15.70
CA GLY A 130 -13.23 6.94 -15.24
C GLY A 130 -13.16 6.45 -13.80
N GLN A 131 -12.14 6.82 -13.01
CA GLN A 131 -12.15 6.52 -11.58
C GLN A 131 -13.27 7.32 -10.88
N ARG A 132 -13.90 6.69 -9.89
CA ARG A 132 -15.00 7.28 -9.11
C ARG A 132 -14.81 6.93 -7.63
N TRP A 133 -15.43 7.76 -6.80
CA TRP A 133 -15.42 7.59 -5.35
C TRP A 133 -16.86 7.50 -4.83
N ALA A 134 -16.99 6.91 -3.67
CA ALA A 134 -18.23 6.76 -2.92
C ALA A 134 -18.02 7.21 -1.47
N PRO A 135 -19.08 7.53 -0.71
CA PRO A 135 -18.98 7.80 0.71
C PRO A 135 -18.30 6.65 1.46
N ARG A 136 -17.49 6.98 2.47
CA ARG A 136 -16.91 5.96 3.33
C ARG A 136 -18.00 5.32 4.20
N PRO A 137 -18.20 4.00 4.16
CA PRO A 137 -19.08 3.33 5.10
C PRO A 137 -18.46 3.32 6.51
N THR A 138 -19.24 3.67 7.53
CA THR A 138 -18.82 3.61 8.94
C THR A 138 -17.45 4.30 9.19
N PRO A 139 -17.36 5.63 9.04
CA PRO A 139 -16.11 6.34 9.27
C PRO A 139 -15.75 6.33 10.75
N LEU A 140 -14.45 6.13 11.03
CA LEU A 140 -13.87 6.40 12.34
C LEU A 140 -13.31 7.84 12.37
N PRO A 141 -13.12 8.45 13.56
CA PRO A 141 -12.49 9.76 13.66
C PRO A 141 -11.16 9.85 12.88
N GLY A 142 -10.96 10.94 12.13
CA GLY A 142 -9.77 11.14 11.30
C GLY A 142 -9.71 10.37 9.98
N ASP A 143 -10.73 9.60 9.64
CA ASP A 143 -10.83 8.93 8.34
C ASP A 143 -11.07 9.92 7.20
N VAL A 144 -10.56 9.59 5.99
CA VAL A 144 -10.94 10.31 4.77
C VAL A 144 -12.42 10.07 4.45
N PRO A 145 -13.18 11.11 3.99
CA PRO A 145 -14.63 11.03 3.86
C PRO A 145 -15.12 10.14 2.72
N ILE A 146 -14.30 9.92 1.72
CA ILE A 146 -14.63 9.14 0.52
C ILE A 146 -13.62 8.04 0.27
N VAL A 147 -14.05 6.98 -0.39
CA VAL A 147 -13.24 5.82 -0.78
C VAL A 147 -13.48 5.48 -2.24
N LEU A 148 -12.59 4.72 -2.85
CA LEU A 148 -12.76 4.22 -4.22
C LEU A 148 -14.08 3.46 -4.37
N ASP A 149 -14.86 3.82 -5.37
CA ASP A 149 -16.11 3.13 -5.73
C ASP A 149 -15.80 1.74 -6.30
N GLY A 150 -16.31 0.71 -5.61
CA GLY A 150 -15.95 -0.69 -5.87
C GLY A 150 -14.56 -1.09 -5.37
N GLY A 151 -13.87 -0.21 -4.62
CA GLY A 151 -12.58 -0.49 -3.99
C GLY A 151 -11.42 -0.67 -4.96
N GLY A 152 -10.33 -1.26 -4.47
CA GLY A 152 -9.09 -1.44 -5.21
C GLY A 152 -9.22 -2.38 -6.42
N GLN A 153 -10.12 -3.36 -6.37
CA GLN A 153 -10.38 -4.21 -7.53
C GLN A 153 -10.91 -3.38 -8.70
N SER A 154 -11.95 -2.57 -8.48
CA SER A 154 -12.49 -1.68 -9.52
C SER A 154 -11.50 -0.61 -9.98
N LEU A 155 -10.65 -0.11 -9.07
CA LEU A 155 -9.53 0.76 -9.45
C LEU A 155 -8.64 0.08 -10.48
N GLN A 156 -8.24 -1.16 -10.21
CA GLN A 156 -7.34 -1.90 -11.09
C GLN A 156 -7.99 -2.27 -12.42
N ASP A 157 -9.23 -2.74 -12.40
CA ASP A 157 -9.94 -3.09 -13.63
C ASP A 157 -10.07 -1.88 -14.57
N ARG A 158 -10.39 -0.69 -14.04
CA ARG A 158 -10.43 0.55 -14.83
C ARG A 158 -9.05 0.99 -15.32
N ASN A 159 -7.99 0.80 -14.52
CA ASN A 159 -6.63 1.11 -14.93
C ASN A 159 -6.14 0.20 -16.06
N PHE A 160 -6.36 -1.13 -15.95
CA PHE A 160 -6.03 -2.09 -17.01
C PHE A 160 -6.77 -1.76 -18.31
N ASP A 161 -8.08 -1.58 -18.21
CA ASP A 161 -8.92 -1.23 -19.35
C ASP A 161 -8.50 0.10 -20.00
N ARG A 162 -8.15 1.13 -19.20
CA ARG A 162 -7.61 2.39 -19.75
C ARG A 162 -6.27 2.20 -20.44
N PHE A 163 -5.34 1.44 -19.84
CA PHE A 163 -4.03 1.17 -20.39
C PHE A 163 -4.12 0.42 -21.72
N GLU A 164 -4.90 -0.65 -21.79
CA GLU A 164 -5.10 -1.44 -23.01
C GLU A 164 -5.79 -0.64 -24.12
N ARG A 165 -6.81 0.18 -23.79
CA ARG A 165 -7.45 1.10 -24.76
C ARG A 165 -6.52 2.16 -25.32
N LEU A 166 -5.46 2.54 -24.61
CA LEU A 166 -4.44 3.45 -25.12
C LEU A 166 -3.40 2.74 -26.00
N GLY A 167 -3.50 1.42 -26.21
CA GLY A 167 -2.59 0.61 -27.00
C GLY A 167 -1.45 -0.01 -26.20
N GLY A 168 -1.52 -0.01 -24.86
CA GLY A 168 -0.55 -0.71 -24.02
C GLY A 168 -0.75 -2.22 -24.05
N THR A 169 0.33 -2.97 -23.83
CA THR A 169 0.33 -4.45 -23.80
C THR A 169 0.63 -4.95 -22.41
N VAL A 170 -0.17 -5.90 -21.89
CA VAL A 170 0.08 -6.55 -20.60
C VAL A 170 0.52 -7.99 -20.82
N PHE A 171 1.64 -8.36 -20.20
CA PHE A 171 2.14 -9.73 -20.14
C PHE A 171 1.89 -10.28 -18.75
N TYR A 172 0.99 -11.24 -18.65
CA TYR A 172 0.70 -11.98 -17.42
C TYR A 172 1.63 -13.19 -17.28
N ASP A 173 1.72 -13.78 -16.09
CA ASP A 173 2.66 -14.88 -15.79
C ASP A 173 4.10 -14.53 -16.21
N SER A 174 4.46 -13.27 -16.09
CA SER A 174 5.71 -12.70 -16.62
C SER A 174 6.49 -11.99 -15.52
N ALA A 175 6.95 -12.76 -14.54
CA ALA A 175 7.74 -12.25 -13.43
C ALA A 175 9.14 -11.85 -13.90
N VAL A 176 9.49 -10.57 -13.72
CA VAL A 176 10.86 -10.07 -13.93
C VAL A 176 11.72 -10.52 -12.75
N THR A 177 12.74 -11.33 -13.03
CA THR A 177 13.68 -11.83 -12.01
C THR A 177 14.98 -11.04 -11.97
N GLY A 178 15.28 -10.24 -13.01
CA GLY A 178 16.47 -9.40 -13.09
C GLY A 178 16.46 -8.54 -14.35
N PHE A 179 17.40 -7.62 -14.41
CA PHE A 179 17.66 -6.81 -15.60
C PHE A 179 19.10 -6.29 -15.56
N GLU A 180 19.61 -5.93 -16.72
CA GLU A 180 20.93 -5.34 -16.89
C GLU A 180 20.88 -4.16 -17.87
N LYS A 181 21.82 -3.22 -17.74
CA LYS A 181 21.98 -2.11 -18.67
C LYS A 181 22.94 -2.52 -19.77
N THR A 182 22.47 -2.44 -21.01
CA THR A 182 23.25 -2.79 -22.22
C THR A 182 24.24 -1.68 -22.57
N ALA A 183 25.22 -1.98 -23.42
CA ALA A 183 26.26 -1.02 -23.82
C ALA A 183 25.69 0.21 -24.56
N ASP A 184 24.55 0.07 -25.24
CA ASP A 184 23.82 1.16 -25.91
C ASP A 184 22.89 1.93 -24.95
N GLY A 185 22.89 1.58 -23.64
CA GLY A 185 22.19 2.29 -22.58
C GLY A 185 20.74 1.85 -22.36
N ARG A 186 20.25 0.86 -23.09
CA ARG A 186 18.93 0.23 -22.90
C ARG A 186 18.93 -0.76 -21.72
N TYR A 187 17.78 -1.33 -21.42
CA TYR A 187 17.60 -2.32 -20.36
C TYR A 187 17.17 -3.66 -20.93
N LEU A 188 17.98 -4.70 -20.73
CA LEU A 188 17.63 -6.09 -21.04
C LEU A 188 17.01 -6.74 -19.79
N LEU A 189 15.76 -7.19 -19.92
CA LEU A 189 14.99 -7.80 -18.86
C LEU A 189 15.05 -9.33 -18.97
N HIS A 190 15.24 -9.97 -17.82
CA HIS A 190 15.19 -11.40 -17.63
C HIS A 190 14.02 -11.78 -16.73
N GLY A 191 13.40 -12.91 -16.98
CA GLY A 191 12.26 -13.33 -16.19
C GLY A 191 11.75 -14.72 -16.55
N SER A 192 10.64 -15.10 -15.94
CA SER A 192 9.87 -16.31 -16.28
C SER A 192 8.70 -15.96 -17.19
N GLY A 193 8.33 -16.89 -18.06
CA GLY A 193 7.19 -16.75 -18.97
C GLY A 193 7.56 -16.31 -20.39
N PRO A 194 6.59 -16.22 -21.30
CA PRO A 194 6.81 -16.07 -22.73
C PRO A 194 7.27 -14.68 -23.18
N ALA A 195 7.23 -13.68 -22.28
CA ALA A 195 7.58 -12.29 -22.59
C ALA A 195 9.09 -12.02 -22.59
N PHE A 196 9.92 -13.01 -22.22
CA PHE A 196 11.38 -12.84 -22.08
C PHE A 196 12.20 -13.64 -23.09
N PRO A 197 13.39 -13.12 -23.48
CA PRO A 197 13.95 -11.83 -23.05
C PRO A 197 13.24 -10.63 -23.68
N ALA A 198 13.26 -9.48 -22.99
CA ALA A 198 12.73 -8.22 -23.49
C ALA A 198 13.76 -7.10 -23.30
N ILE A 199 13.77 -6.12 -24.21
CA ILE A 199 14.67 -4.97 -24.14
C ILE A 199 13.86 -3.68 -24.25
N ALA A 200 14.23 -2.65 -23.47
CA ALA A 200 13.51 -1.37 -23.43
C ALA A 200 14.46 -0.18 -23.35
N ASP A 201 14.05 0.95 -23.97
CA ASP A 201 14.80 2.21 -23.93
C ASP A 201 14.71 2.83 -22.51
N ALA A 202 13.60 2.63 -21.83
CA ALA A 202 13.41 3.03 -20.44
C ALA A 202 12.70 1.94 -19.63
N LEU A 203 13.04 1.84 -18.33
CA LEU A 203 12.52 0.85 -17.40
C LEU A 203 11.85 1.55 -16.22
N VAL A 204 10.61 1.17 -15.91
CA VAL A 204 9.87 1.63 -14.75
C VAL A 204 9.65 0.46 -13.79
N LEU A 205 10.23 0.52 -12.60
CA LEU A 205 10.08 -0.48 -11.54
C LEU A 205 8.87 -0.13 -10.67
N ALA A 206 7.85 -0.99 -10.66
CA ALA A 206 6.62 -0.84 -9.88
C ALA A 206 6.18 -2.17 -9.25
N SER A 207 7.15 -3.04 -8.94
CA SER A 207 6.98 -4.43 -8.50
C SER A 207 6.78 -4.61 -6.99
N ALA A 208 6.38 -3.57 -6.27
CA ALA A 208 6.26 -3.54 -4.81
C ALA A 208 7.60 -3.76 -4.08
N GLY A 209 7.56 -4.15 -2.80
CA GLY A 209 8.73 -4.44 -1.98
C GLY A 209 9.11 -5.93 -1.99
N PHE A 210 9.51 -6.43 -0.81
CA PHE A 210 9.91 -7.82 -0.60
C PHE A 210 9.04 -8.54 0.44
N GLU A 211 7.84 -8.05 0.66
CA GLU A 211 6.94 -8.53 1.71
C GLU A 211 6.54 -10.00 1.58
N ALA A 212 6.56 -10.57 0.37
CA ALA A 212 6.24 -11.98 0.14
C ALA A 212 7.47 -12.91 0.24
N ASN A 213 8.69 -12.37 0.32
CA ASN A 213 9.92 -13.13 0.40
C ASN A 213 10.33 -13.37 1.86
N ASP A 214 10.19 -14.61 2.34
CA ASP A 214 10.48 -15.02 3.72
C ASP A 214 11.94 -14.75 4.13
N ARG A 215 12.91 -15.00 3.23
CA ARG A 215 14.34 -14.80 3.50
C ARG A 215 14.71 -13.33 3.57
N LEU A 216 14.12 -12.49 2.71
CA LEU A 216 14.35 -11.04 2.76
C LEU A 216 13.67 -10.43 3.99
N ARG A 217 12.48 -10.92 4.40
CA ARG A 217 11.87 -10.53 5.67
C ARG A 217 12.77 -10.88 6.85
N GLU A 218 13.24 -12.13 6.94
CA GLU A 218 14.16 -12.57 8.00
C GLU A 218 15.42 -11.70 8.03
N ARG A 219 16.02 -11.46 6.87
CA ARG A 219 17.25 -10.66 6.75
C ARG A 219 17.11 -9.21 7.20
N HIS A 220 16.01 -8.56 6.85
CA HIS A 220 15.85 -7.11 7.02
C HIS A 220 14.97 -6.75 8.22
N LEU A 221 13.90 -7.50 8.48
CA LEU A 221 12.95 -7.22 9.55
C LEU A 221 13.25 -8.01 10.83
N GLY A 222 13.92 -9.17 10.74
CA GLY A 222 14.23 -10.07 11.85
C GLY A 222 13.61 -11.46 11.68
N GLU A 223 14.13 -12.45 12.43
CA GLU A 223 13.70 -13.85 12.37
C GLU A 223 12.19 -14.02 12.66
N GLU A 224 11.66 -13.21 13.56
CA GLU A 224 10.26 -13.23 13.95
C GLU A 224 9.29 -12.83 12.82
N TRP A 225 9.80 -12.22 11.74
CA TRP A 225 9.00 -11.80 10.57
C TRP A 225 8.97 -12.83 9.45
N ARG A 226 9.76 -13.90 9.55
CA ARG A 226 9.84 -14.93 8.51
C ARG A 226 8.46 -15.53 8.19
N ASP A 227 7.71 -15.91 9.22
CA ASP A 227 6.42 -16.61 9.11
C ASP A 227 5.22 -15.69 9.37
N VAL A 228 5.39 -14.36 9.28
CA VAL A 228 4.29 -13.42 9.44
C VAL A 228 3.26 -13.61 8.33
N LYS A 229 1.99 -13.54 8.68
CA LYS A 229 0.90 -13.61 7.70
C LYS A 229 0.87 -12.36 6.80
N LEU A 230 0.68 -12.57 5.50
CA LEU A 230 0.58 -11.48 4.55
C LEU A 230 -0.88 -11.00 4.42
N ARG A 231 -1.11 -9.75 4.79
CA ARG A 231 -2.29 -9.03 4.32
C ARG A 231 -1.98 -8.46 2.93
N GLY A 232 -1.54 -9.29 2.03
CA GLY A 232 -1.05 -8.93 0.70
C GLY A 232 -0.96 -10.13 -0.21
N VAL A 233 -0.66 -9.87 -1.48
CA VAL A 233 -0.50 -10.91 -2.50
C VAL A 233 0.87 -11.60 -2.40
N PRO A 234 0.99 -12.88 -2.82
CA PRO A 234 2.22 -13.64 -2.69
C PRO A 234 3.26 -13.36 -3.79
N PHE A 235 3.05 -12.36 -4.66
CA PHE A 235 3.91 -12.12 -5.83
C PHE A 235 5.01 -11.07 -5.59
N ASN A 236 5.00 -10.36 -4.47
CA ASN A 236 5.91 -9.25 -4.17
C ASN A 236 7.19 -9.76 -3.52
N GLU A 237 8.05 -10.43 -4.29
CA GLU A 237 9.23 -11.13 -3.79
C GLU A 237 10.53 -10.31 -3.81
N GLY A 238 10.52 -9.09 -4.35
CA GLY A 238 11.64 -8.15 -4.30
C GLY A 238 12.77 -8.40 -5.31
N ALA A 239 12.59 -9.28 -6.30
CA ALA A 239 13.64 -9.56 -7.28
C ALA A 239 14.05 -8.31 -8.09
N PRO A 240 13.13 -7.47 -8.65
CA PRO A 240 13.51 -6.25 -9.35
C PRO A 240 14.17 -5.20 -8.44
N LEU A 241 13.77 -5.12 -7.17
CA LEU A 241 14.43 -4.26 -6.18
C LEU A 241 15.89 -4.69 -5.96
N THR A 242 16.10 -6.00 -5.77
CA THR A 242 17.45 -6.57 -5.59
C THR A 242 18.33 -6.36 -6.83
N ALA A 243 17.76 -6.51 -8.03
CA ALA A 243 18.47 -6.26 -9.28
C ALA A 243 18.87 -4.78 -9.44
N ALA A 244 17.99 -3.83 -9.07
CA ALA A 244 18.31 -2.41 -9.09
C ALA A 244 19.46 -2.05 -8.14
N VAL A 245 19.44 -2.59 -6.92
CA VAL A 245 20.53 -2.42 -5.94
C VAL A 245 21.83 -3.02 -6.49
N GLY A 246 21.76 -4.20 -7.13
CA GLY A 246 22.92 -4.84 -7.79
C GLY A 246 23.48 -4.02 -8.95
N LEU A 247 22.67 -3.20 -9.63
CA LEU A 247 23.08 -2.26 -10.67
C LEU A 247 23.71 -0.98 -10.09
N GLY A 248 23.73 -0.80 -8.78
CA GLY A 248 24.26 0.39 -8.10
C GLY A 248 23.20 1.45 -7.78
N ALA A 249 21.93 1.10 -7.75
CA ALA A 249 20.90 2.02 -7.30
C ALA A 249 21.04 2.33 -5.81
N ASP A 250 20.86 3.59 -5.45
CA ASP A 250 20.82 4.04 -4.05
C ASP A 250 19.51 3.58 -3.39
N THR A 251 19.60 3.27 -2.11
CA THR A 251 18.44 2.88 -1.29
C THR A 251 18.05 3.97 -0.30
N ALA A 252 16.80 3.96 0.11
CA ALA A 252 16.23 4.87 1.11
C ALA A 252 15.24 4.16 2.01
N GLY A 253 14.83 4.83 3.08
CA GLY A 253 13.83 4.35 4.03
C GLY A 253 14.33 3.31 5.01
N ASN A 254 13.45 2.90 5.90
CA ASN A 254 13.75 1.97 6.98
C ASN A 254 13.55 0.51 6.55
N TRP A 255 14.64 -0.19 6.29
CA TRP A 255 14.62 -1.59 5.86
C TRP A 255 14.20 -2.57 6.97
N ALA A 256 14.28 -2.14 8.23
CA ALA A 256 13.87 -2.94 9.39
C ALA A 256 12.41 -2.72 9.81
N LYS A 257 11.64 -1.95 9.02
CA LYS A 257 10.24 -1.65 9.32
C LYS A 257 9.33 -1.91 8.12
N CYS A 258 8.05 -2.09 8.41
CA CYS A 258 7.06 -2.45 7.41
C CYS A 258 5.66 -1.95 7.81
N HIS A 259 4.78 -1.85 6.84
CA HIS A 259 3.36 -1.60 7.07
C HIS A 259 2.67 -2.87 7.55
N THR A 260 2.07 -2.79 8.71
CA THR A 260 1.31 -3.86 9.33
C THR A 260 -0.10 -3.42 9.68
N THR A 261 -0.94 -4.39 9.99
CA THR A 261 -2.31 -4.14 10.42
C THR A 261 -2.72 -5.13 11.48
N PRO A 262 -3.49 -4.73 12.52
CA PRO A 262 -4.15 -5.68 13.41
C PRO A 262 -5.28 -6.38 12.63
N GLN A 263 -5.23 -7.70 12.59
CA GLN A 263 -6.15 -8.56 11.84
C GLN A 263 -6.76 -9.62 12.76
N GLY A 264 -7.96 -10.10 12.43
CA GLY A 264 -8.51 -11.30 13.08
C GLY A 264 -7.60 -12.51 12.86
N ILE A 265 -7.55 -13.43 13.82
CA ILE A 265 -6.62 -14.59 13.79
C ILE A 265 -6.86 -15.53 12.61
N GLU A 266 -8.02 -15.44 11.95
CA GLU A 266 -8.37 -16.20 10.75
C GLU A 266 -7.75 -15.63 9.46
N LEU A 267 -6.88 -14.60 9.57
CA LEU A 267 -6.15 -14.11 8.40
C LEU A 267 -5.40 -15.29 7.76
N PRO A 268 -5.59 -15.59 6.47
CA PRO A 268 -4.82 -16.61 5.77
C PRO A 268 -3.35 -16.21 5.64
N ASP A 269 -2.49 -17.14 5.21
CA ASP A 269 -1.06 -16.87 5.06
C ASP A 269 -0.77 -15.77 4.03
N HIS A 270 -1.64 -15.63 3.02
CA HIS A 270 -1.63 -14.52 2.07
C HIS A 270 -3.05 -14.23 1.56
N MET A 271 -3.24 -13.06 0.95
CA MET A 271 -4.49 -12.62 0.32
C MET A 271 -4.37 -12.66 -1.20
N LEU A 272 -5.48 -12.88 -1.88
CA LEU A 272 -5.54 -12.82 -3.34
C LEU A 272 -6.46 -11.66 -3.79
N PRO A 273 -6.24 -11.09 -4.99
CA PRO A 273 -7.19 -10.18 -5.61
C PRO A 273 -8.60 -10.77 -5.62
N GLY A 274 -9.64 -9.93 -5.48
CA GLY A 274 -11.01 -10.38 -5.27
C GLY A 274 -11.38 -10.69 -3.80
N GLN A 275 -10.40 -10.82 -2.91
CA GLN A 275 -10.63 -11.07 -1.47
C GLN A 275 -10.65 -9.80 -0.60
N MET A 276 -10.82 -8.62 -1.20
CA MET A 276 -10.86 -7.35 -0.48
C MET A 276 -11.89 -7.35 0.67
N HIS A 277 -13.05 -7.96 0.47
CA HIS A 277 -14.07 -8.08 1.51
C HIS A 277 -13.58 -8.88 2.73
N LYS A 278 -12.80 -9.96 2.54
CA LYS A 278 -12.17 -10.70 3.64
C LYS A 278 -11.13 -9.85 4.34
N SER A 279 -10.24 -9.19 3.58
CA SER A 279 -9.21 -8.31 4.13
C SER A 279 -9.81 -7.22 5.03
N HIS A 280 -10.90 -6.57 4.61
CA HIS A 280 -11.56 -5.54 5.40
C HIS A 280 -12.42 -6.12 6.53
N GLY A 281 -13.03 -7.29 6.34
CA GLY A 281 -13.80 -7.97 7.38
C GLY A 281 -12.94 -8.46 8.55
N LEU A 282 -11.66 -8.77 8.29
CA LEU A 282 -10.70 -9.18 9.31
C LEU A 282 -9.92 -8.01 9.94
N ALA A 283 -10.04 -6.78 9.42
CA ALA A 283 -9.38 -5.61 9.97
C ALA A 283 -9.92 -5.25 11.36
N ARG A 284 -9.04 -5.02 12.32
CA ARG A 284 -9.36 -4.78 13.73
C ARG A 284 -8.90 -3.39 14.19
N TYR A 285 -9.48 -2.33 13.57
CA TYR A 285 -9.09 -0.93 13.76
C TYR A 285 -9.90 -0.20 14.83
N ALA A 286 -10.88 -0.86 15.46
CA ALA A 286 -11.70 -0.26 16.50
C ALA A 286 -11.01 -0.28 17.91
N PHE A 287 -9.72 -0.61 17.98
CA PHE A 287 -8.95 -0.63 19.24
C PHE A 287 -9.04 0.67 20.05
N PRO A 288 -9.23 1.89 19.46
CA PRO A 288 -9.45 3.08 20.26
C PRO A 288 -10.71 3.06 21.13
N LEU A 289 -11.66 2.18 20.83
CA LEU A 289 -12.91 2.02 21.58
C LEU A 289 -12.83 0.99 22.73
N GLY A 290 -11.70 0.32 22.88
CA GLY A 290 -11.51 -0.75 23.85
C GLY A 290 -10.12 -0.75 24.48
N VAL A 291 -9.71 -1.89 25.00
CA VAL A 291 -8.38 -2.12 25.60
C VAL A 291 -7.68 -3.25 24.89
N VAL A 292 -6.37 -3.10 24.65
CA VAL A 292 -5.54 -4.11 23.97
C VAL A 292 -4.56 -4.75 24.95
N VAL A 293 -4.65 -6.07 25.10
CA VAL A 293 -3.79 -6.83 26.03
C VAL A 293 -3.11 -8.01 25.30
N ASN A 294 -1.99 -8.46 25.83
CA ASN A 294 -1.30 -9.66 25.38
C ASN A 294 -1.78 -10.92 26.15
N ARG A 295 -1.21 -12.10 25.82
CA ARG A 295 -1.51 -13.36 26.52
C ARG A 295 -1.17 -13.36 27.99
N GLU A 296 -0.25 -12.50 28.43
CA GLU A 296 0.10 -12.34 29.85
C GLU A 296 -0.88 -11.42 30.59
N GLY A 297 -1.96 -10.95 29.95
CA GLY A 297 -2.94 -10.05 30.55
C GLY A 297 -2.43 -8.62 30.72
N ARG A 298 -1.34 -8.23 30.06
CA ARG A 298 -0.76 -6.89 30.16
C ARG A 298 -1.15 -6.03 28.97
N ARG A 299 -1.52 -4.79 29.25
CA ARG A 299 -1.66 -3.73 28.24
C ARG A 299 -0.26 -3.31 27.76
N PHE A 300 -0.07 -3.18 26.46
CA PHE A 300 1.24 -2.91 25.86
C PHE A 300 1.18 -1.78 24.80
N PHE A 301 0.02 -1.18 24.62
CA PHE A 301 -0.24 -0.15 23.63
C PHE A 301 -1.12 0.95 24.24
N ASP A 302 -0.89 2.21 23.85
CA ASP A 302 -1.76 3.33 24.18
C ASP A 302 -2.81 3.50 23.09
N GLU A 303 -4.03 3.05 23.35
CA GLU A 303 -5.14 3.13 22.41
C GLU A 303 -5.66 4.55 22.21
N SER A 304 -5.30 5.49 23.11
CA SER A 304 -5.69 6.91 23.05
C SER A 304 -4.73 7.77 22.23
N GLY A 305 -3.60 7.22 21.77
CA GLY A 305 -2.49 7.93 21.12
C GLY A 305 -2.80 8.58 19.76
N GLY A 306 -4.08 8.78 19.42
CA GLY A 306 -4.50 9.45 18.20
C GLY A 306 -5.55 8.68 17.39
N TYR A 307 -5.78 9.12 16.17
CA TYR A 307 -6.74 8.46 15.28
C TYR A 307 -6.23 7.09 14.83
N SER A 308 -7.12 6.10 14.79
CA SER A 308 -6.77 4.72 14.42
C SER A 308 -6.08 4.60 13.05
N ASN A 309 -6.44 5.46 12.08
CA ASN A 309 -5.84 5.47 10.74
C ASN A 309 -4.41 6.05 10.69
N LEU A 310 -3.88 6.55 11.80
CA LEU A 310 -2.49 6.97 11.95
C LEU A 310 -1.67 5.99 12.82
N THR A 311 -2.32 5.24 13.71
CA THR A 311 -1.67 4.42 14.74
C THR A 311 -1.80 2.91 14.55
N TYR A 312 -2.67 2.43 13.66
CA TYR A 312 -2.92 1.00 13.48
C TYR A 312 -1.69 0.20 13.02
N VAL A 313 -0.80 0.84 12.28
CA VAL A 313 0.46 0.20 11.84
C VAL A 313 1.34 -0.11 13.05
N THR A 314 1.50 0.86 13.94
CA THR A 314 2.29 0.69 15.17
C THR A 314 1.68 -0.40 16.05
N LEU A 315 0.36 -0.47 16.16
CA LEU A 315 -0.30 -1.58 16.89
C LEU A 315 0.02 -2.93 16.23
N GLY A 316 -0.07 -3.04 14.91
CA GLY A 316 0.27 -4.27 14.19
C GLY A 316 1.71 -4.74 14.44
N GLN A 317 2.69 -3.82 14.40
CA GLN A 317 4.09 -4.11 14.73
C GLN A 317 4.23 -4.61 16.17
N LYS A 318 3.61 -3.90 17.12
CA LYS A 318 3.66 -4.28 18.54
C LYS A 318 2.97 -5.62 18.85
N ILE A 319 1.95 -6.02 18.10
CA ILE A 319 1.34 -7.35 18.21
C ILE A 319 2.37 -8.43 17.80
N GLN A 320 3.16 -8.21 16.76
CA GLN A 320 4.20 -9.14 16.34
C GLN A 320 5.27 -9.38 17.41
N GLU A 321 5.53 -8.38 18.25
CA GLU A 321 6.48 -8.44 19.37
C GLU A 321 5.91 -9.16 20.62
N GLN A 322 4.58 -9.43 20.68
CA GLN A 322 3.97 -10.02 21.86
C GLN A 322 4.16 -11.55 21.95
N PRO A 323 4.08 -12.13 23.16
CA PRO A 323 4.12 -13.58 23.36
C PRO A 323 3.08 -14.30 22.48
N GLY A 324 3.54 -15.24 21.65
CA GLY A 324 2.71 -15.97 20.69
C GLY A 324 2.23 -15.12 19.52
N ARG A 325 2.79 -13.90 19.33
CA ARG A 325 2.45 -12.98 18.23
C ARG A 325 0.95 -12.71 18.13
N THR A 326 0.28 -12.67 19.29
CA THR A 326 -1.17 -12.54 19.40
C THR A 326 -1.50 -11.55 20.52
N ALA A 327 -2.54 -10.75 20.30
CA ALA A 327 -3.13 -9.87 21.30
C ALA A 327 -4.65 -10.02 21.31
N PHE A 328 -5.32 -9.32 22.21
CA PHE A 328 -6.76 -9.36 22.38
C PHE A 328 -7.28 -7.94 22.55
N GLN A 329 -8.24 -7.55 21.72
CA GLN A 329 -9.02 -6.33 21.91
C GLN A 329 -10.23 -6.68 22.77
N ILE A 330 -10.47 -5.93 23.83
CA ILE A 330 -11.56 -6.16 24.77
C ILE A 330 -12.49 -4.94 24.75
N PHE A 331 -13.77 -5.19 24.57
CA PHE A 331 -14.83 -4.17 24.56
C PHE A 331 -15.89 -4.54 25.60
N ASP A 332 -16.53 -3.54 26.20
CA ASP A 332 -17.69 -3.74 27.06
C ASP A 332 -19.01 -3.53 26.29
N ASP A 333 -20.13 -3.81 26.95
CA ASP A 333 -21.45 -3.71 26.32
C ASP A 333 -21.83 -2.29 25.91
N LYS A 334 -21.26 -1.24 26.53
CA LYS A 334 -21.51 0.14 26.09
C LYS A 334 -21.10 0.35 24.64
N VAL A 335 -19.95 -0.20 24.23
CA VAL A 335 -19.43 -0.08 22.86
C VAL A 335 -20.18 -1.01 21.90
N VAL A 336 -20.48 -2.24 22.34
CA VAL A 336 -21.15 -3.26 21.53
C VAL A 336 -22.60 -2.88 21.26
N SER A 337 -23.36 -2.55 22.29
CA SER A 337 -24.80 -2.19 22.20
C SER A 337 -25.03 -0.85 21.50
N ALA A 338 -24.07 0.10 21.56
CA ALA A 338 -24.13 1.32 20.77
C ALA A 338 -23.92 1.10 19.26
N GLY A 339 -23.57 -0.13 18.84
CA GLY A 339 -23.28 -0.42 17.44
C GLY A 339 -22.03 0.29 16.89
N ALA A 340 -21.11 0.68 17.78
CA ALA A 340 -19.92 1.46 17.40
C ALA A 340 -18.84 0.59 16.72
N LEU A 341 -18.92 -0.74 16.86
CA LEU A 341 -17.96 -1.65 16.24
C LEU A 341 -18.27 -1.89 14.76
N PRO A 342 -17.24 -1.84 13.88
CA PRO A 342 -17.42 -2.24 12.48
C PRO A 342 -17.92 -3.68 12.35
N LYS A 343 -18.62 -3.96 11.24
CA LYS A 343 -19.03 -5.34 10.91
C LYS A 343 -17.80 -6.26 10.90
N GLY A 344 -17.92 -7.44 11.45
CA GLY A 344 -16.84 -8.43 11.57
C GLY A 344 -16.21 -8.51 12.95
N TYR A 345 -16.55 -7.62 13.89
CA TYR A 345 -16.23 -7.78 15.31
C TYR A 345 -17.25 -8.64 16.04
N VAL A 346 -18.53 -8.27 15.90
CA VAL A 346 -19.63 -9.02 16.48
C VAL A 346 -19.95 -10.21 15.57
N GLY A 347 -19.89 -11.42 16.14
CA GLY A 347 -20.07 -12.67 15.38
C GLY A 347 -18.81 -13.20 14.69
N ASP A 348 -17.64 -12.63 14.98
CA ASP A 348 -16.35 -13.25 14.63
C ASP A 348 -16.26 -14.62 15.33
N PRO A 349 -16.06 -15.73 14.58
CA PRO A 349 -16.01 -17.08 15.17
C PRO A 349 -14.94 -17.26 16.23
N ALA A 350 -13.85 -16.49 16.16
CA ALA A 350 -12.76 -16.54 17.12
C ALA A 350 -12.99 -15.66 18.34
N SER A 351 -13.98 -14.74 18.31
CA SER A 351 -14.31 -13.88 19.42
C SER A 351 -15.16 -14.60 20.46
N VAL A 352 -15.09 -14.15 21.72
CA VAL A 352 -15.94 -14.66 22.80
C VAL A 352 -16.64 -13.53 23.53
N THR A 353 -17.95 -13.70 23.75
CA THR A 353 -18.75 -12.81 24.60
C THR A 353 -18.96 -13.51 25.94
N VAL A 354 -18.66 -12.83 27.04
CA VAL A 354 -18.64 -13.40 28.38
C VAL A 354 -19.21 -12.42 29.42
N SER A 355 -19.64 -12.96 30.56
CA SER A 355 -20.18 -12.17 31.66
C SER A 355 -19.11 -11.55 32.58
N SER A 356 -17.88 -12.06 32.57
CA SER A 356 -16.76 -11.50 33.35
C SER A 356 -15.44 -11.53 32.61
N ILE A 357 -14.52 -10.66 33.03
CA ILE A 357 -13.15 -10.56 32.46
C ILE A 357 -12.39 -11.87 32.72
N GLU A 358 -12.53 -12.48 33.89
CA GLU A 358 -11.87 -13.75 34.26
C GLU A 358 -12.34 -14.92 33.38
N GLU A 359 -13.63 -14.95 33.03
CA GLU A 359 -14.17 -15.96 32.13
C GLU A 359 -13.55 -15.83 30.72
N GLY A 360 -13.48 -14.61 30.18
CA GLY A 360 -12.86 -14.34 28.89
C GLY A 360 -11.39 -14.71 28.85
N ALA A 361 -10.65 -14.32 29.88
CA ALA A 361 -9.25 -14.67 30.07
C ALA A 361 -9.01 -16.18 30.02
N ARG A 362 -9.78 -16.94 30.83
CA ARG A 362 -9.66 -18.42 30.89
C ARG A 362 -9.99 -19.08 29.52
N ARG A 363 -11.05 -18.63 28.83
CA ARG A 363 -11.45 -19.18 27.52
C ARG A 363 -10.39 -18.99 26.45
N LEU A 364 -9.65 -17.88 26.51
CA LEU A 364 -8.66 -17.49 25.50
C LEU A 364 -7.21 -17.75 25.92
N GLY A 365 -6.99 -18.34 27.10
CA GLY A 365 -5.65 -18.66 27.59
C GLY A 365 -4.83 -17.41 27.93
N ILE A 366 -5.49 -16.37 28.44
CA ILE A 366 -4.87 -15.16 29.00
C ILE A 366 -4.65 -15.35 30.48
N ASP A 367 -3.58 -14.80 31.06
CA ASP A 367 -3.37 -14.78 32.50
C ASP A 367 -4.46 -13.94 33.18
N ALA A 368 -5.44 -14.64 33.77
CA ALA A 368 -6.63 -13.99 34.33
C ALA A 368 -6.30 -13.08 35.50
N ALA A 369 -5.37 -13.47 36.40
CA ALA A 369 -5.00 -12.68 37.58
C ALA A 369 -4.33 -11.35 37.14
N LYS A 370 -3.40 -11.42 36.19
CA LYS A 370 -2.76 -10.21 35.69
C LYS A 370 -3.72 -9.32 34.89
N LEU A 371 -4.63 -9.92 34.11
CA LEU A 371 -5.63 -9.14 33.37
C LEU A 371 -6.57 -8.40 34.33
N THR A 372 -7.09 -9.08 35.36
CA THR A 372 -7.94 -8.43 36.38
C THR A 372 -7.21 -7.26 37.05
N ALA A 373 -5.95 -7.47 37.47
CA ALA A 373 -5.16 -6.40 38.07
C ALA A 373 -4.87 -5.24 37.07
N GLU A 374 -4.76 -5.51 35.77
CA GLU A 374 -4.62 -4.48 34.74
C GLU A 374 -5.90 -3.64 34.58
N ILE A 375 -7.08 -4.29 34.59
CA ILE A 375 -8.37 -3.59 34.53
C ILE A 375 -8.62 -2.77 35.79
N GLU A 376 -8.27 -3.28 36.98
CA GLU A 376 -8.34 -2.52 38.23
C GLU A 376 -7.46 -1.26 38.19
N ARG A 377 -6.25 -1.34 37.60
CA ARG A 377 -5.38 -0.16 37.37
C ARG A 377 -6.00 0.86 36.43
N LEU A 378 -6.64 0.42 35.35
CA LEU A 378 -7.37 1.30 34.42
C LEU A 378 -8.50 2.04 35.18
N HIS A 379 -9.28 1.34 35.99
CA HIS A 379 -10.37 1.94 36.77
C HIS A 379 -9.86 2.97 37.79
N ALA A 380 -8.69 2.71 38.43
CA ALA A 380 -8.08 3.63 39.40
C ALA A 380 -7.50 4.89 38.69
N GLY A 381 -7.07 4.77 37.46
CA GLY A 381 -6.42 5.86 36.66
C GLY A 381 -7.37 6.86 36.01
N GLN A 382 -8.68 6.74 36.17
CA GLN A 382 -9.70 7.55 35.51
C GLN A 382 -9.64 7.48 33.95
N ASP A 383 -9.19 6.36 33.40
CA ASP A 383 -9.20 6.13 31.94
C ASP A 383 -10.65 6.04 31.44
N GLU A 384 -10.98 6.82 30.42
CA GLU A 384 -12.32 6.87 29.81
C GLU A 384 -12.77 5.52 29.22
N LYS A 385 -11.83 4.62 28.94
CA LYS A 385 -12.05 3.29 28.35
C LYS A 385 -12.21 2.20 29.40
N ARG A 386 -12.92 2.49 30.48
CA ARG A 386 -13.18 1.51 31.52
C ARG A 386 -14.04 0.37 31.00
N LEU A 387 -13.56 -0.85 31.16
CA LEU A 387 -14.31 -2.07 30.93
C LEU A 387 -15.15 -2.40 32.20
N ASP A 388 -16.25 -1.68 32.41
CA ASP A 388 -17.08 -1.73 33.61
C ASP A 388 -18.49 -2.29 33.39
N THR A 389 -18.91 -2.47 32.13
CA THR A 389 -20.28 -2.88 31.79
C THR A 389 -20.28 -4.23 31.06
N PRO A 390 -20.63 -5.33 31.73
CA PRO A 390 -20.78 -6.64 31.07
C PRO A 390 -22.04 -6.67 30.15
N PRO A 391 -22.11 -7.59 29.16
CA PRO A 391 -21.07 -8.56 28.79
C PRO A 391 -19.85 -7.95 28.11
N TYR A 392 -18.74 -8.69 28.13
CA TYR A 392 -17.48 -8.29 27.50
C TYR A 392 -17.23 -9.09 26.24
N LEU A 393 -16.85 -8.40 25.16
CA LEU A 393 -16.43 -8.99 23.90
C LEU A 393 -14.89 -9.01 23.81
N PHE A 394 -14.32 -10.20 23.72
CA PHE A 394 -12.89 -10.42 23.48
C PHE A 394 -12.65 -10.81 22.03
N VAL A 395 -11.79 -10.09 21.33
CA VAL A 395 -11.47 -10.30 19.92
C VAL A 395 -9.98 -10.60 19.78
N PRO A 396 -9.60 -11.86 19.47
CA PRO A 396 -8.21 -12.21 19.23
C PRO A 396 -7.70 -11.55 17.94
N VAL A 397 -6.46 -11.03 18.01
CA VAL A 397 -5.85 -10.31 16.89
C VAL A 397 -4.40 -10.76 16.64
N VAL A 398 -4.01 -10.76 15.38
CA VAL A 398 -2.65 -11.04 14.91
C VAL A 398 -2.13 -9.90 14.04
N CYS A 399 -0.83 -9.90 13.78
CA CYS A 399 -0.21 -9.00 12.81
C CYS A 399 -0.45 -9.50 11.38
N GLY A 400 -0.89 -8.62 10.48
CA GLY A 400 -0.88 -8.84 9.04
C GLY A 400 0.09 -7.88 8.36
N LEU A 401 1.18 -8.39 7.76
CA LEU A 401 2.13 -7.58 7.02
C LEU A 401 1.58 -7.24 5.64
N THR A 402 1.68 -5.97 5.22
CA THR A 402 1.16 -5.52 3.92
C THR A 402 2.26 -5.15 2.93
N PHE A 403 3.28 -4.40 3.37
CA PHE A 403 4.42 -4.01 2.53
C PHE A 403 5.60 -3.50 3.36
N THR A 404 6.80 -3.48 2.77
CA THR A 404 8.06 -3.07 3.40
C THR A 404 8.35 -1.59 3.14
N TYR A 405 9.11 -0.92 4.03
CA TYR A 405 9.41 0.52 3.93
C TYR A 405 10.75 0.84 3.26
N GLY A 406 11.71 -0.08 3.35
CA GLY A 406 12.96 0.05 2.61
C GLY A 406 12.75 -0.13 1.11
N GLY A 407 13.44 0.67 0.30
CA GLY A 407 13.32 0.64 -1.15
C GLY A 407 14.36 1.51 -1.85
N LEU A 408 14.09 1.86 -3.11
CA LEU A 408 14.96 2.66 -3.94
C LEU A 408 14.84 4.16 -3.61
N SER A 409 15.96 4.88 -3.68
CA SER A 409 16.00 6.34 -3.64
C SER A 409 15.62 6.89 -5.02
N VAL A 410 14.69 7.84 -5.06
CA VAL A 410 14.23 8.45 -6.32
C VAL A 410 14.25 9.98 -6.25
N THR A 411 14.24 10.62 -7.41
CA THR A 411 13.96 12.05 -7.54
C THR A 411 12.45 12.31 -7.46
N PRO A 412 11.99 13.57 -7.29
CA PRO A 412 10.56 13.91 -7.40
C PRO A 412 9.92 13.54 -8.74
N ASP A 413 10.70 13.38 -9.80
CA ASP A 413 10.23 12.90 -11.12
C ASP A 413 10.34 11.37 -11.26
N ALA A 414 10.48 10.67 -10.11
CA ALA A 414 10.52 9.23 -9.98
C ALA A 414 11.73 8.53 -10.66
N GLN A 415 12.78 9.27 -10.99
CA GLN A 415 14.02 8.68 -11.53
C GLN A 415 14.85 8.08 -10.40
N VAL A 416 15.29 6.83 -10.55
CA VAL A 416 16.13 6.12 -9.57
C VAL A 416 17.51 6.78 -9.47
N ARG A 417 18.04 6.94 -8.24
CA ARG A 417 19.38 7.46 -7.99
C ARG A 417 20.40 6.32 -7.89
N GLY A 418 21.65 6.63 -8.23
CA GLY A 418 22.80 5.77 -8.01
C GLY A 418 24.03 6.65 -7.83
N GLY A 419 24.74 6.51 -6.69
CA GLY A 419 25.83 7.41 -6.29
C GLY A 419 25.38 8.86 -6.12
N GLY A 420 24.13 9.10 -5.71
CA GLY A 420 23.50 10.42 -5.56
C GLY A 420 22.91 11.00 -6.83
N GLU A 421 23.27 10.51 -8.02
CA GLU A 421 22.83 11.03 -9.31
C GLU A 421 21.72 10.18 -9.95
N PRO A 422 20.86 10.76 -10.80
CA PRO A 422 19.84 10.01 -11.52
C PRO A 422 20.42 8.97 -12.51
N ILE A 423 20.00 7.72 -12.42
CA ILE A 423 20.34 6.66 -13.39
C ILE A 423 19.50 6.87 -14.65
N SER A 424 20.18 7.10 -15.78
CA SER A 424 19.54 7.38 -17.07
C SER A 424 18.62 6.22 -17.50
N GLY A 425 17.35 6.52 -17.78
CA GLY A 425 16.35 5.58 -18.28
C GLY A 425 15.75 4.67 -17.20
N LEU A 426 16.12 4.80 -15.90
CA LEU A 426 15.60 3.97 -14.81
C LEU A 426 14.70 4.80 -13.90
N TYR A 427 13.49 4.31 -13.68
CA TYR A 427 12.45 4.96 -12.85
C TYR A 427 11.84 3.96 -11.86
N ALA A 428 11.28 4.47 -10.77
CA ALA A 428 10.56 3.62 -9.82
C ALA A 428 9.34 4.32 -9.23
N ALA A 429 8.28 3.56 -8.94
CA ALA A 429 7.05 4.08 -8.35
C ALA A 429 6.34 3.04 -7.48
N GLY A 430 5.58 3.51 -6.49
CA GLY A 430 4.87 2.66 -5.54
C GLY A 430 5.77 2.19 -4.41
N VAL A 431 5.46 1.03 -3.84
CA VAL A 431 6.10 0.51 -2.61
C VAL A 431 7.59 0.20 -2.77
N ILE A 432 8.08 -0.02 -3.99
CA ILE A 432 9.52 -0.18 -4.27
C ILE A 432 10.34 1.08 -3.95
N VAL A 433 9.68 2.23 -3.80
CA VAL A 433 10.32 3.50 -3.43
C VAL A 433 10.42 3.59 -1.91
N GLY A 434 11.65 3.73 -1.41
CA GLY A 434 11.95 3.96 0.01
C GLY A 434 11.87 5.43 0.41
N GLY A 435 11.99 5.69 1.72
CA GLY A 435 12.02 7.05 2.26
C GLY A 435 10.65 7.72 2.45
N LEU A 436 9.54 7.04 2.16
CA LEU A 436 8.20 7.58 2.37
C LEU A 436 7.65 7.32 3.77
N TYR A 437 8.11 6.26 4.43
CA TYR A 437 7.62 5.78 5.73
C TYR A 437 8.79 5.28 6.57
N ASP A 438 8.68 5.42 7.90
CA ASP A 438 9.68 4.94 8.85
C ASP A 438 9.04 4.09 9.96
N GLN A 439 8.28 4.70 10.89
CA GLN A 439 7.66 3.98 12.03
C GLN A 439 6.23 3.53 11.75
N GLY A 440 5.50 4.32 11.00
CA GLY A 440 4.08 4.10 10.74
C GLY A 440 3.65 4.61 9.36
N TYR A 441 2.34 4.75 9.17
CA TYR A 441 1.76 5.00 7.86
C TYR A 441 0.39 5.66 7.99
N PRO A 442 0.17 6.84 7.43
CA PRO A 442 -1.18 7.42 7.38
C PRO A 442 -2.03 6.72 6.32
N GLY A 443 -3.18 6.22 6.74
CA GLY A 443 -4.05 5.43 5.87
C GLY A 443 -4.37 6.09 4.54
N GLY A 444 -4.12 5.37 3.43
CA GLY A 444 -4.43 5.80 2.07
C GLY A 444 -3.30 6.51 1.30
N THR A 445 -2.16 6.76 1.92
CA THR A 445 -1.03 7.44 1.28
C THR A 445 -0.34 6.58 0.22
N GLY A 446 -0.24 5.27 0.42
CA GLY A 446 0.48 4.37 -0.50
C GLY A 446 -0.12 4.31 -1.90
N LEU A 447 -1.46 4.26 -2.03
CA LEU A 447 -2.09 4.34 -3.36
C LEU A 447 -1.85 5.70 -4.02
N MET A 448 -1.91 6.79 -3.25
CA MET A 448 -1.66 8.13 -3.78
C MET A 448 -0.21 8.32 -4.20
N ALA A 449 0.74 7.94 -3.35
CA ALA A 449 2.17 7.99 -3.70
C ALA A 449 2.47 7.15 -4.96
N GLY A 450 1.88 5.94 -5.04
CA GLY A 450 1.99 5.10 -6.24
C GLY A 450 1.43 5.76 -7.49
N ALA A 451 0.28 6.42 -7.41
CA ALA A 451 -0.33 7.11 -8.55
C ALA A 451 0.49 8.34 -8.99
N VAL A 452 0.91 9.17 -8.03
CA VAL A 452 1.71 10.40 -8.32
C VAL A 452 3.06 10.04 -8.93
N LEU A 453 3.82 9.16 -8.28
CA LEU A 453 5.14 8.73 -8.76
C LEU A 453 5.02 7.90 -10.04
N GLY A 454 3.99 7.06 -10.18
CA GLY A 454 3.71 6.34 -11.41
C GLY A 454 3.48 7.28 -12.58
N ARG A 455 2.60 8.27 -12.42
CA ARG A 455 2.35 9.30 -13.45
C ARG A 455 3.62 10.07 -13.80
N ALA A 456 4.45 10.43 -12.83
CA ALA A 456 5.73 11.10 -13.04
C ALA A 456 6.72 10.19 -13.78
N ALA A 457 6.89 8.95 -13.32
CA ALA A 457 7.77 7.96 -13.93
C ALA A 457 7.43 7.70 -15.41
N GLY A 458 6.15 7.45 -15.70
CA GLY A 458 5.69 7.19 -17.07
C GLY A 458 5.93 8.38 -18.01
N THR A 459 5.59 9.60 -17.54
CA THR A 459 5.83 10.82 -18.31
C THR A 459 7.33 11.05 -18.58
N SER A 460 8.17 10.84 -17.56
CA SER A 460 9.62 11.01 -17.68
C SER A 460 10.27 9.94 -18.54
N ALA A 461 9.84 8.67 -18.40
CA ALA A 461 10.30 7.56 -19.22
C ALA A 461 9.96 7.76 -20.73
N ALA A 462 8.74 8.24 -21.02
CA ALA A 462 8.34 8.57 -22.39
C ALA A 462 9.22 9.65 -23.01
N ARG A 463 9.46 10.73 -22.28
CA ARG A 463 10.35 11.81 -22.72
C ARG A 463 11.78 11.32 -22.96
N HIS A 464 12.28 10.41 -22.10
CA HIS A 464 13.59 9.79 -22.26
C HIS A 464 13.65 8.93 -23.55
N ALA A 465 12.74 7.98 -23.72
CA ALA A 465 12.71 7.07 -24.84
C ALA A 465 12.55 7.79 -26.19
N ILE A 466 11.69 8.82 -26.26
CA ILE A 466 11.51 9.62 -27.47
C ILE A 466 12.79 10.38 -27.84
N ARG A 467 13.50 10.96 -26.87
CA ARG A 467 14.78 11.66 -27.13
C ARG A 467 15.87 10.71 -27.59
N SER A 468 16.01 9.55 -26.97
CA SER A 468 17.02 8.55 -27.34
C SER A 468 16.87 8.11 -28.79
N ARG A 469 15.66 7.78 -29.22
CA ARG A 469 15.39 7.40 -30.62
C ARG A 469 15.51 8.59 -31.65
N GLY A 470 15.14 9.79 -31.23
CA GLY A 470 15.27 11.00 -32.05
C GLY A 470 16.72 11.44 -32.27
N GLY A 471 17.63 11.10 -31.34
CA GLY A 471 19.08 11.28 -31.49
C GLY A 471 19.70 10.33 -32.52
N GLU A 472 19.26 9.07 -32.53
CA GLU A 472 19.72 8.06 -33.52
C GLU A 472 19.34 8.41 -34.94
N ALA A 473 18.13 8.97 -35.17
CA ALA A 473 17.70 9.42 -36.49
C ALA A 473 18.55 10.57 -37.05
N ARG A 474 19.18 11.40 -36.21
CA ARG A 474 20.08 12.48 -36.63
C ARG A 474 21.51 12.03 -36.91
N VAL A 475 21.98 10.95 -36.28
CA VAL A 475 23.33 10.39 -36.51
C VAL A 475 23.36 9.54 -37.75
N GLY A 476 22.26 8.86 -38.10
CA GLY A 476 22.16 8.04 -39.33
C GLY A 476 22.06 8.82 -40.64
N THR A 477 21.78 10.13 -40.61
CA THR A 477 21.64 10.99 -41.78
C THR A 477 22.91 11.79 -42.16
N VAL A 478 24.03 11.62 -41.44
CA VAL A 478 25.30 12.35 -41.69
C VAL A 478 26.37 11.44 -42.31
N ALA A 479 26.10 10.15 -42.53
CA ALA A 479 27.02 9.22 -43.21
C ALA A 479 26.43 8.81 -44.58
N GLY A 480 26.29 9.78 -45.47
CA GLY A 480 25.88 9.59 -46.88
C GLY A 480 26.60 10.58 -47.77
#